data_040b59d0948a89693305c428fbbb42fb
#
_entry.id   040b59d0948a89693305c428fbbb42fb
#
_cell.length_a   1.000
_cell.length_b   1.000
_cell.length_c   1.000
_cell.angle_alpha   90.00
_cell.angle_beta   90.00
_cell.angle_gamma   90.00
#
_symmetry.space_group_name_H-M   'P 1'
#
loop_
_entity.id
_entity.type
_entity.pdbx_description
1 polymer ?
#
loop_
_entity_poly.entity_id
_entity_poly.type
_entity_poly.pdbx_seq_one_letter_code
_entity_poly.pdbx_strand_id
1 'polypeptide(L)'
;MARVSTYLNFPRNTEEAFNFYKSVFGGEFEGGINRMGEAPPQEGAPELSEADKNLVMHVCLPILGGHRLMGTDAPESMGFTVNFGNNVYINLEPDTREETDRLFAALSEGGKVEMPMTVMFWGDYFGSLTDKYGVQWMLNCSEKK
;
A
#
# COMPACT_ATOMS: atom_id res chain seq x y z
N MET A 1 2.30 -19.69 12.38
CA MET A 1 1.44 -19.95 11.22
C MET A 1 2.02 -19.35 9.96
N ALA A 2 1.96 -20.08 8.88
CA ALA A 2 2.37 -19.54 7.58
C ALA A 2 1.35 -18.49 7.13
N ARG A 3 1.82 -17.47 6.42
CA ARG A 3 0.94 -16.42 5.89
C ARG A 3 1.58 -15.73 4.69
N VAL A 4 0.76 -15.00 3.97
CA VAL A 4 1.20 -14.16 2.86
C VAL A 4 0.88 -12.71 3.22
N SER A 5 1.76 -11.81 2.86
CA SER A 5 1.56 -10.37 3.01
C SER A 5 1.95 -9.67 1.72
N THR A 6 1.65 -8.37 1.64
CA THR A 6 2.01 -7.56 0.48
C THR A 6 3.16 -6.64 0.87
N TYR A 7 4.20 -6.60 0.06
CA TYR A 7 5.35 -5.74 0.30
C TYR A 7 5.52 -4.77 -0.87
N LEU A 8 5.45 -3.48 -0.57
CA LEU A 8 5.50 -2.43 -1.58
C LEU A 8 6.85 -1.72 -1.53
N ASN A 9 7.35 -1.36 -2.71
CA ASN A 9 8.57 -0.56 -2.83
C ASN A 9 8.20 0.78 -3.46
N PHE A 10 8.71 1.87 -2.87
CA PHE A 10 8.54 3.20 -3.40
C PHE A 10 9.93 3.83 -3.54
N PRO A 11 10.11 4.78 -4.47
CA PRO A 11 11.44 5.38 -4.64
C PRO A 11 11.89 6.21 -3.43
N ARG A 12 11.03 7.01 -2.83
CA ARG A 12 11.36 7.83 -1.65
C ARG A 12 10.13 8.25 -0.85
N ASN A 13 8.95 7.82 -1.22
CA ASN A 13 7.71 8.33 -0.64
C ASN A 13 6.88 7.29 0.12
N THR A 14 7.54 6.27 0.67
CA THR A 14 6.86 5.22 1.43
C THR A 14 6.11 5.77 2.63
N GLU A 15 6.72 6.69 3.38
CA GLU A 15 6.08 7.26 4.56
C GLU A 15 4.80 8.00 4.18
N GLU A 16 4.85 8.82 3.14
CA GLU A 16 3.68 9.55 2.66
C GLU A 16 2.58 8.58 2.22
N ALA A 17 2.94 7.55 1.46
CA ALA A 17 2.00 6.55 0.99
C ALA A 17 1.35 5.81 2.17
N PHE A 18 2.14 5.39 3.15
CA PHE A 18 1.62 4.63 4.28
C PHE A 18 0.81 5.48 5.25
N ASN A 19 1.10 6.76 5.39
CA ASN A 19 0.23 7.66 6.13
C ASN A 19 -1.13 7.79 5.44
N PHE A 20 -1.13 7.81 4.11
CA PHE A 20 -2.37 7.78 3.34
C PHE A 20 -3.14 6.48 3.58
N TYR A 21 -2.47 5.32 3.49
CA TYR A 21 -3.14 4.03 3.73
C TYR A 21 -3.67 3.93 5.16
N LYS A 22 -2.93 4.44 6.13
CA LYS A 22 -3.40 4.48 7.52
C LYS A 22 -4.67 5.33 7.65
N SER A 23 -4.75 6.43 6.92
CA SER A 23 -5.96 7.27 6.93
C SER A 23 -7.16 6.55 6.31
N VAL A 24 -6.92 5.64 5.37
CA VAL A 24 -7.98 4.87 4.70
C VAL A 24 -8.45 3.69 5.56
N PHE A 25 -7.51 2.91 6.06
CA PHE A 25 -7.81 1.65 6.75
C PHE A 25 -7.88 1.78 8.26
N GLY A 26 -7.31 2.83 8.82
CA GLY A 26 -7.22 2.99 10.26
C GLY A 26 -6.11 2.15 10.87
N GLY A 27 -6.12 2.01 12.18
CA GLY A 27 -5.13 1.21 12.90
C GLY A 27 -3.82 1.93 13.12
N GLU A 28 -2.81 1.18 13.51
CA GLU A 28 -1.48 1.69 13.80
C GLU A 28 -0.41 0.89 13.06
N PHE A 29 0.71 1.52 12.79
CA PHE A 29 1.85 0.79 12.22
C PHE A 29 2.38 -0.20 13.25
N GLU A 30 2.48 -1.46 12.83
CA GLU A 30 2.99 -2.52 13.70
C GLU A 30 4.51 -2.34 13.88
N GLY A 31 4.93 -2.03 15.11
CA GLY A 31 6.33 -1.75 15.37
C GLY A 31 6.82 -0.36 14.96
N GLY A 32 5.90 0.52 14.51
CA GLY A 32 6.26 1.86 14.05
C GLY A 32 6.99 1.87 12.73
N ILE A 33 7.64 2.99 12.43
CA ILE A 33 8.42 3.13 11.19
C ILE A 33 9.89 2.95 11.53
N ASN A 34 10.54 2.00 10.88
CA ASN A 34 11.99 1.82 10.99
C ASN A 34 12.65 2.60 9.86
N ARG A 35 13.63 3.42 10.20
CA ARG A 35 14.31 4.27 9.23
C ARG A 35 15.68 3.72 8.86
N MET A 36 16.17 4.06 7.69
CA MET A 36 17.46 3.55 7.22
C MET A 36 18.62 3.94 8.12
N GLY A 37 18.56 5.14 8.72
CA GLY A 37 19.58 5.60 9.65
C GLY A 37 19.68 4.82 10.95
N GLU A 38 18.66 4.01 11.27
CA GLU A 38 18.65 3.17 12.47
C GLU A 38 19.37 1.84 12.25
N ALA A 39 19.62 1.47 11.01
CA ALA A 39 20.32 0.23 10.70
C ALA A 39 21.81 0.37 11.08
N PRO A 40 22.45 -0.70 11.60
CA PRO A 40 23.88 -0.65 11.87
C PRO A 40 24.67 -0.39 10.58
N PRO A 41 25.72 0.43 10.63
CA PRO A 41 26.56 0.63 9.44
C PRO A 41 27.17 -0.68 9.00
N GLN A 42 27.18 -0.92 7.69
CA GLN A 42 27.81 -2.10 7.10
C GLN A 42 29.21 -1.75 6.63
N GLU A 43 30.15 -2.62 6.91
CA GLU A 43 31.52 -2.43 6.47
C GLU A 43 31.60 -2.37 4.94
N GLY A 44 32.28 -1.35 4.44
CA GLY A 44 32.42 -1.14 2.99
C GLY A 44 31.25 -0.44 2.33
N ALA A 45 30.16 -0.17 3.05
CA ALA A 45 29.03 0.57 2.50
C ALA A 45 29.28 2.08 2.59
N PRO A 46 28.82 2.86 1.60
CA PRO A 46 28.92 4.33 1.68
C PRO A 46 28.08 4.85 2.85
N GLU A 47 28.53 5.96 3.43
CA GLU A 47 27.75 6.64 4.46
C GLU A 47 26.48 7.22 3.85
N LEU A 48 25.36 7.05 4.56
CA LEU A 48 24.08 7.61 4.12
C LEU A 48 24.05 9.12 4.30
N SER A 49 23.46 9.82 3.33
CA SER A 49 23.15 11.24 3.47
C SER A 49 22.08 11.42 4.57
N GLU A 50 21.94 12.65 5.09
CA GLU A 50 20.90 12.93 6.08
C GLU A 50 19.50 12.64 5.53
N ALA A 51 19.27 12.96 4.25
CA ALA A 51 18.00 12.65 3.59
C ALA A 51 17.75 11.14 3.55
N ASP A 52 18.75 10.35 3.21
CA ASP A 52 18.61 8.91 3.11
C ASP A 52 18.46 8.22 4.46
N LYS A 53 19.03 8.79 5.52
CA LYS A 53 18.85 8.27 6.88
C LYS A 53 17.40 8.35 7.34
N ASN A 54 16.64 9.31 6.83
CA ASN A 54 15.22 9.48 7.16
C ASN A 54 14.29 8.61 6.32
N LEU A 55 14.79 7.96 5.27
CA LEU A 55 13.98 7.08 4.45
C LEU A 55 13.49 5.87 5.24
N VAL A 56 12.37 5.32 4.81
CA VAL A 56 11.76 4.16 5.45
C VAL A 56 12.50 2.90 5.06
N MET A 57 13.05 2.19 6.03
CA MET A 57 13.62 0.87 5.82
C MET A 57 12.53 -0.19 5.88
N HIS A 58 11.55 -0.01 6.77
CA HIS A 58 10.44 -0.94 6.91
C HIS A 58 9.26 -0.29 7.63
N VAL A 59 8.08 -0.54 7.13
CA VAL A 59 6.81 -0.17 7.79
C VAL A 59 5.81 -1.28 7.53
N CYS A 60 4.92 -1.52 8.48
CA CYS A 60 3.88 -2.53 8.38
C CYS A 60 2.57 -1.98 8.90
N LEU A 61 1.54 -2.03 8.07
CA LEU A 61 0.18 -1.62 8.44
C LEU A 61 -0.75 -2.81 8.23
N PRO A 62 -1.33 -3.36 9.31
CA PRO A 62 -2.41 -4.35 9.13
C PRO A 62 -3.64 -3.68 8.53
N ILE A 63 -4.22 -4.30 7.51
CA ILE A 63 -5.41 -3.82 6.83
C ILE A 63 -6.54 -4.85 6.99
N LEU A 64 -7.54 -4.84 6.12
CA LEU A 64 -8.69 -5.74 6.23
C LEU A 64 -8.27 -7.19 6.51
N GLY A 65 -8.96 -7.81 7.48
CA GLY A 65 -8.72 -9.21 7.79
C GLY A 65 -7.36 -9.50 8.41
N GLY A 66 -6.64 -8.47 8.83
CA GLY A 66 -5.29 -8.64 9.39
C GLY A 66 -4.20 -8.84 8.35
N HIS A 67 -4.51 -8.66 7.07
CA HIS A 67 -3.49 -8.74 6.03
C HIS A 67 -2.48 -7.61 6.23
N ARG A 68 -1.20 -7.94 6.21
CA ARG A 68 -0.15 -6.94 6.42
C ARG A 68 0.28 -6.29 5.11
N LEU A 69 0.15 -4.98 5.07
CA LEU A 69 0.68 -4.15 4.00
C LEU A 69 2.00 -3.58 4.50
N MET A 70 3.08 -3.95 3.85
CA MET A 70 4.43 -3.56 4.25
C MET A 70 5.07 -2.71 3.18
N GLY A 71 6.09 -1.96 3.52
CA GLY A 71 6.76 -1.15 2.55
C GLY A 71 8.16 -0.73 2.94
N THR A 72 8.91 -0.32 1.93
CA THR A 72 10.25 0.21 2.09
C THR A 72 10.53 1.23 1.00
N ASP A 73 11.43 2.17 1.28
CA ASP A 73 11.98 3.02 0.25
C ASP A 73 13.10 2.27 -0.48
N ALA A 74 13.09 2.36 -1.81
CA ALA A 74 14.10 1.78 -2.67
C ALA A 74 14.66 2.90 -3.55
N PRO A 75 15.56 3.74 -2.99
CA PRO A 75 15.99 4.95 -3.67
C PRO A 75 17.07 4.69 -4.72
N GLU A 76 17.13 5.56 -5.71
CA GLU A 76 18.14 5.54 -6.76
C GLU A 76 19.56 5.67 -6.21
N SER A 77 19.72 6.37 -5.08
CA SER A 77 21.02 6.54 -4.44
C SER A 77 21.62 5.24 -3.96
N MET A 78 20.79 4.18 -3.79
CA MET A 78 21.24 2.86 -3.40
C MET A 78 21.20 1.85 -4.56
N GLY A 79 21.06 2.35 -5.79
CA GLY A 79 21.09 1.52 -6.98
C GLY A 79 19.74 0.93 -7.37
N PHE A 80 18.65 1.38 -6.79
CA PHE A 80 17.33 0.84 -7.10
C PHE A 80 16.63 1.64 -8.19
N THR A 81 15.81 0.95 -8.97
CA THR A 81 14.85 1.58 -9.88
C THR A 81 13.50 0.92 -9.63
N VAL A 82 12.51 1.71 -9.21
CA VAL A 82 11.17 1.19 -8.94
C VAL A 82 10.32 1.34 -10.20
N ASN A 83 9.79 0.21 -10.66
CA ASN A 83 8.90 0.18 -11.82
C ASN A 83 7.49 -0.21 -11.36
N PHE A 84 6.53 0.69 -11.59
CA PHE A 84 5.13 0.41 -11.29
C PHE A 84 4.49 -0.26 -12.50
N GLY A 85 4.15 -1.55 -12.37
CA GLY A 85 3.49 -2.28 -13.44
C GLY A 85 1.98 -2.26 -13.30
N ASN A 86 1.31 -3.11 -14.06
CA ASN A 86 -0.15 -3.16 -14.07
C ASN A 86 -0.70 -4.58 -14.05
N ASN A 87 0.10 -5.54 -13.60
CA ASN A 87 -0.30 -6.95 -13.63
C ASN A 87 -0.60 -7.53 -12.24
N VAL A 88 -0.60 -6.71 -11.19
CA VAL A 88 -0.94 -7.15 -9.83
C VAL A 88 -1.87 -6.13 -9.20
N TYR A 89 -2.93 -6.61 -8.59
CA TYR A 89 -3.89 -5.79 -7.83
C TYR A 89 -3.99 -6.35 -6.42
N ILE A 90 -4.10 -5.45 -5.44
CA ILE A 90 -4.49 -5.85 -4.09
C ILE A 90 -6.00 -5.88 -4.08
N ASN A 91 -6.56 -7.06 -3.83
CA ASN A 91 -8.02 -7.25 -3.85
C ASN A 91 -8.58 -7.16 -2.44
N LEU A 92 -9.51 -6.25 -2.23
CA LEU A 92 -10.19 -6.06 -0.95
C LEU A 92 -11.59 -6.61 -1.05
N GLU A 93 -12.04 -7.33 -0.03
CA GLU A 93 -13.39 -7.91 0.02
C GLU A 93 -14.11 -7.47 1.29
N PRO A 94 -14.56 -6.20 1.34
CA PRO A 94 -15.29 -5.72 2.51
C PRO A 94 -16.64 -6.42 2.67
N ASP A 95 -17.18 -6.42 3.88
CA ASP A 95 -18.43 -7.13 4.19
C ASP A 95 -19.66 -6.43 3.60
N THR A 96 -19.64 -5.11 3.52
CA THR A 96 -20.81 -4.34 3.08
C THR A 96 -20.51 -3.44 1.90
N ARG A 97 -21.54 -3.12 1.12
CA ARG A 97 -21.39 -2.17 0.02
C ARG A 97 -21.06 -0.78 0.51
N GLU A 98 -21.60 -0.39 1.68
CA GLU A 98 -21.31 0.91 2.27
C GLU A 98 -19.81 1.06 2.55
N GLU A 99 -19.20 0.06 3.20
CA GLU A 99 -17.77 0.07 3.49
C GLU A 99 -16.94 0.01 2.20
N THR A 100 -17.41 -0.77 1.23
CA THR A 100 -16.74 -0.85 -0.08
C THR A 100 -16.69 0.51 -0.77
N ASP A 101 -17.81 1.24 -0.76
CA ASP A 101 -17.87 2.59 -1.36
C ASP A 101 -16.94 3.54 -0.63
N ARG A 102 -16.88 3.47 0.69
CA ARG A 102 -16.01 4.32 1.51
C ARG A 102 -14.54 4.09 1.16
N LEU A 103 -14.13 2.83 1.13
CA LEU A 103 -12.74 2.47 0.81
C LEU A 103 -12.39 2.85 -0.62
N PHE A 104 -13.30 2.58 -1.55
CA PHE A 104 -13.07 2.91 -2.96
C PHE A 104 -12.87 4.41 -3.16
N ALA A 105 -13.74 5.22 -2.57
CA ALA A 105 -13.65 6.67 -2.67
C ALA A 105 -12.34 7.18 -2.06
N ALA A 106 -11.99 6.68 -0.87
CA ALA A 106 -10.77 7.11 -0.18
C ALA A 106 -9.51 6.72 -0.95
N LEU A 107 -9.43 5.49 -1.44
CA LEU A 107 -8.26 5.00 -2.17
C LEU A 107 -8.09 5.70 -3.52
N SER A 108 -9.21 6.06 -4.18
CA SER A 108 -9.14 6.66 -5.50
C SER A 108 -8.86 8.17 -5.48
N GLU A 109 -8.87 8.79 -4.31
CA GLU A 109 -8.61 10.24 -4.20
C GLU A 109 -7.21 10.57 -4.72
N GLY A 110 -7.15 11.46 -5.70
CA GLY A 110 -5.89 11.84 -6.35
C GLY A 110 -5.32 10.80 -7.29
N GLY A 111 -5.96 9.64 -7.38
CA GLY A 111 -5.56 8.57 -8.26
C GLY A 111 -6.44 8.49 -9.50
N LYS A 112 -6.57 7.27 -10.04
CA LYS A 112 -7.34 7.04 -11.26
C LYS A 112 -8.29 5.86 -11.07
N VAL A 113 -9.58 6.12 -11.27
CA VAL A 113 -10.57 5.04 -11.32
C VAL A 113 -10.48 4.37 -12.69
N GLU A 114 -10.26 3.07 -12.69
CA GLU A 114 -10.20 2.28 -13.92
C GLU A 114 -11.57 1.70 -14.25
N MET A 115 -12.21 1.09 -13.25
CA MET A 115 -13.57 0.59 -13.36
C MET A 115 -14.36 1.06 -12.15
N PRO A 116 -15.40 1.90 -12.35
CA PRO A 116 -16.24 2.34 -11.22
C PRO A 116 -16.93 1.16 -10.55
N MET A 117 -17.26 1.30 -9.27
CA MET A 117 -18.01 0.26 -8.56
C MET A 117 -19.34 -0.01 -9.26
N THR A 118 -19.57 -1.25 -9.64
CA THR A 118 -20.72 -1.67 -10.45
C THR A 118 -21.12 -3.10 -10.08
N VAL A 119 -22.41 -3.38 -10.09
CA VAL A 119 -22.90 -4.75 -9.93
C VAL A 119 -22.61 -5.51 -11.21
N MET A 120 -21.83 -6.57 -11.10
CA MET A 120 -21.40 -7.39 -12.23
C MET A 120 -22.45 -8.46 -12.53
N PHE A 121 -22.35 -9.08 -13.73
CA PHE A 121 -23.34 -10.08 -14.14
C PHE A 121 -23.39 -11.31 -13.23
N TRP A 122 -22.29 -11.58 -12.49
CA TRP A 122 -22.29 -12.69 -11.52
C TRP A 122 -22.83 -12.27 -10.15
N GLY A 123 -23.25 -11.01 -9.99
CA GLY A 123 -23.96 -10.52 -8.81
C GLY A 123 -23.12 -9.76 -7.80
N ASP A 124 -21.80 -9.79 -7.90
CA ASP A 124 -20.93 -9.08 -6.97
C ASP A 124 -20.80 -7.60 -7.37
N TYR A 125 -20.50 -6.78 -6.38
CA TYR A 125 -20.26 -5.36 -6.53
C TYR A 125 -18.76 -5.17 -6.63
N PHE A 126 -18.27 -4.67 -7.78
CA PHE A 126 -16.85 -4.72 -8.16
C PHE A 126 -16.37 -3.41 -8.76
N GLY A 127 -15.11 -3.05 -8.48
CA GLY A 127 -14.45 -1.92 -9.10
C GLY A 127 -12.94 -2.02 -8.98
N SER A 128 -12.22 -1.18 -9.71
CA SER A 128 -10.76 -1.13 -9.65
C SER A 128 -10.23 0.27 -9.84
N LEU A 129 -9.05 0.51 -9.31
CA LEU A 129 -8.39 1.81 -9.36
C LEU A 129 -6.89 1.68 -9.24
N THR A 130 -6.18 2.74 -9.62
CA THR A 130 -4.78 2.93 -9.29
C THR A 130 -4.72 4.14 -8.37
N ASP A 131 -4.11 4.00 -7.19
CA ASP A 131 -4.07 5.12 -6.24
C ASP A 131 -3.03 6.17 -6.67
N LYS A 132 -2.99 7.29 -5.96
CA LYS A 132 -2.09 8.39 -6.32
C LYS A 132 -0.60 8.06 -6.17
N TYR A 133 -0.29 6.94 -5.53
CA TYR A 133 1.09 6.46 -5.37
C TYR A 133 1.45 5.36 -6.37
N GLY A 134 0.53 4.99 -7.26
CA GLY A 134 0.77 4.01 -8.32
C GLY A 134 0.43 2.57 -7.96
N VAL A 135 -0.16 2.34 -6.79
CA VAL A 135 -0.57 0.99 -6.37
C VAL A 135 -1.97 0.68 -6.88
N GLN A 136 -2.15 -0.52 -7.40
CA GLN A 136 -3.41 -0.95 -7.98
C GLN A 136 -4.26 -1.73 -6.98
N TRP A 137 -5.54 -1.38 -6.92
CA TRP A 137 -6.50 -1.95 -5.99
C TRP A 137 -7.75 -2.42 -6.70
N MET A 138 -8.27 -3.55 -6.26
CA MET A 138 -9.60 -4.03 -6.65
C MET A 138 -10.46 -4.13 -5.39
N LEU A 139 -11.75 -3.89 -5.55
CA LEU A 139 -12.69 -4.09 -4.45
C LEU A 139 -13.82 -4.95 -4.96
N ASN A 140 -14.16 -5.97 -4.20
CA ASN A 140 -15.24 -6.89 -4.55
C ASN A 140 -16.08 -7.15 -3.29
N CYS A 141 -17.37 -6.88 -3.39
CA CYS A 141 -18.27 -7.09 -2.27
C CYS A 141 -19.39 -8.03 -2.69
N SER A 142 -19.56 -9.10 -1.90
CA SER A 142 -20.58 -10.10 -2.19
C SER A 142 -21.91 -9.82 -1.50
N GLU A 143 -22.00 -8.72 -0.74
CA GLU A 143 -23.27 -8.35 -0.10
C GLU A 143 -24.35 -8.10 -1.13
N LYS A 144 -25.47 -8.76 -0.96
CA LYS A 144 -26.64 -8.57 -1.83
C LYS A 144 -27.57 -7.52 -1.23
N LYS A 145 -28.15 -6.72 -2.09
CA LYS A 145 -29.18 -5.75 -1.68
C LYS A 145 -30.51 -6.07 -2.35
#